data_0a41df86c991f2e4f75c9e51209b2f2b
#
_entry.id   0a41df86c991f2e4f75c9e51209b2f2b
#
_cell.length_a   1.000
_cell.length_b   1.000
_cell.length_c   1.000
_cell.angle_alpha   90.00
_cell.angle_beta   90.00
_cell.angle_gamma   90.00
#
_symmetry.space_group_name_H-M   'P 1'
#
loop_
_entity.id
_entity.type
_entity.pdbx_description
1 polymer ?
#
loop_
_entity_poly.entity_id
_entity_poly.type
_entity_poly.pdbx_seq_one_letter_code
_entity_poly.pdbx_strand_id
1 'polypeptide(L)'
;SKVLRWSVLALVAFTMLCGYFLTDVMSPLKPMLEKELLWDSLDYGIFTSAYGWFNVFAFMLIIGGIILDKMGVRFTGMGACLLMVLGCGLKYYAISTTFAEGSTLLGMKTQVGLAALGYAIFGVGVEIAGITVSKIIVKWFKGKEMALAMGMEMATARLGTMLALAVTVPIATFFGITDDEGVFHPNIPAPLLLCLTMLCIGTVAF
;
A
#
# COMPACT_ATOMS: atom_id res chain seq x y z
N SER A 1 24.88 -19.26 1.60
CA SER A 1 25.14 -19.45 0.16
C SER A 1 24.77 -18.18 -0.62
N LYS A 2 25.38 -17.95 -1.77
CA LYS A 2 25.04 -16.80 -2.63
C LYS A 2 23.56 -16.86 -3.04
N VAL A 3 23.07 -18.03 -3.42
CA VAL A 3 21.67 -18.24 -3.85
C VAL A 3 20.68 -17.81 -2.78
N LEU A 4 20.86 -18.25 -1.54
CA LEU A 4 19.96 -17.89 -0.44
C LEU A 4 19.90 -16.38 -0.21
N ARG A 5 21.02 -15.69 -0.30
CA ARG A 5 21.11 -14.23 -0.12
C ARG A 5 20.31 -13.47 -1.18
N TRP A 6 20.45 -13.87 -2.45
CA TRP A 6 19.71 -13.27 -3.56
C TRP A 6 18.23 -13.63 -3.54
N SER A 7 17.87 -14.85 -3.08
CA SER A 7 16.45 -15.21 -2.89
C SER A 7 15.79 -14.38 -1.80
N VAL A 8 16.47 -14.12 -0.69
CA VAL A 8 15.96 -13.21 0.36
C VAL A 8 15.77 -11.79 -0.20
N LEU A 9 16.75 -11.30 -0.97
CA LEU A 9 16.60 -9.99 -1.61
C LEU A 9 15.40 -9.93 -2.55
N ALA A 10 15.20 -10.94 -3.39
CA ALA A 10 14.06 -11.01 -4.30
C ALA A 10 12.72 -10.98 -3.54
N LEU A 11 12.62 -11.71 -2.43
CA LEU A 11 11.43 -11.75 -1.60
C LEU A 11 11.11 -10.38 -0.98
N VAL A 12 12.08 -9.76 -0.33
CA VAL A 12 11.87 -8.45 0.32
C VAL A 12 11.64 -7.35 -0.72
N ALA A 13 12.31 -7.39 -1.87
CA ALA A 13 12.11 -6.46 -2.97
C ALA A 13 10.69 -6.59 -3.56
N PHE A 14 10.17 -7.82 -3.70
CA PHE A 14 8.80 -8.07 -4.13
C PHE A 14 7.76 -7.48 -3.14
N THR A 15 7.98 -7.66 -1.84
CA THR A 15 7.12 -7.07 -0.81
C THR A 15 7.09 -5.54 -0.92
N MET A 16 8.24 -4.92 -1.15
CA MET A 16 8.33 -3.47 -1.35
C MET A 16 7.66 -3.03 -2.66
N LEU A 17 7.79 -3.81 -3.74
CA LEU A 17 7.07 -3.55 -4.99
C LEU A 17 5.55 -3.50 -4.75
N CYS A 18 4.99 -4.48 -4.04
CA CYS A 18 3.57 -4.50 -3.70
C CYS A 18 3.18 -3.30 -2.81
N GLY A 19 4.01 -2.94 -1.84
CA GLY A 19 3.79 -1.79 -0.98
C GLY A 19 3.73 -0.48 -1.77
N TYR A 20 4.69 -0.22 -2.63
CA TYR A 20 4.72 0.98 -3.47
C TYR A 20 3.64 1.00 -4.54
N PHE A 21 3.27 -0.16 -5.10
CA PHE A 21 2.12 -0.25 -5.98
C PHE A 21 0.84 0.22 -5.27
N LEU A 22 0.58 -0.28 -4.07
CA LEU A 22 -0.59 0.09 -3.27
C LEU A 22 -0.56 1.53 -2.76
N THR A 23 0.62 2.10 -2.57
CA THR A 23 0.77 3.52 -2.22
C THR A 23 0.23 4.41 -3.34
N ASP A 24 0.56 4.09 -4.58
CA ASP A 24 0.27 4.94 -5.73
C ASP A 24 -0.98 4.51 -6.53
N VAL A 25 -1.61 3.38 -6.20
CA VAL A 25 -2.76 2.81 -6.93
C VAL A 25 -3.95 3.76 -7.06
N MET A 26 -4.17 4.62 -6.08
CA MET A 26 -5.31 5.56 -6.09
C MET A 26 -5.05 6.80 -6.95
N SER A 27 -3.80 7.09 -7.27
CA SER A 27 -3.42 8.29 -8.02
C SER A 27 -4.05 8.34 -9.42
N PRO A 28 -3.92 7.32 -10.28
CA PRO A 28 -4.55 7.31 -11.59
C PRO A 28 -6.08 7.11 -11.53
N LEU A 29 -6.61 6.66 -10.39
CA LEU A 29 -8.06 6.47 -10.21
C LEU A 29 -8.79 7.75 -9.80
N LYS A 30 -8.10 8.84 -9.50
CA LYS A 30 -8.71 10.10 -9.05
C LYS A 30 -9.89 10.55 -9.92
N PRO A 31 -9.82 10.60 -11.26
CA PRO A 31 -10.96 11.01 -12.08
C PRO A 31 -12.17 10.07 -11.96
N MET A 32 -11.91 8.77 -11.73
CA MET A 32 -12.97 7.78 -11.51
C MET A 32 -13.62 7.94 -10.14
N LEU A 33 -12.82 8.22 -9.10
CA LEU A 33 -13.33 8.52 -7.76
C LEU A 33 -14.22 9.77 -7.75
N GLU A 34 -13.82 10.81 -8.47
CA GLU A 34 -14.61 12.04 -8.61
C GLU A 34 -15.95 11.76 -9.30
N LYS A 35 -15.97 10.91 -10.34
CA LYS A 35 -17.15 10.61 -11.12
C LYS A 35 -18.09 9.60 -10.43
N GLU A 36 -17.55 8.50 -9.96
CA GLU A 36 -18.34 7.35 -9.46
C GLU A 36 -18.68 7.47 -7.96
N LEU A 37 -17.77 8.02 -7.16
CA LEU A 37 -17.92 8.14 -5.71
C LEU A 37 -18.16 9.58 -5.25
N LEU A 38 -18.28 10.52 -6.19
CA LEU A 38 -18.53 11.94 -5.93
C LEU A 38 -17.53 12.55 -4.93
N TRP A 39 -16.28 12.10 -4.98
CA TRP A 39 -15.21 12.69 -4.19
C TRP A 39 -14.83 14.04 -4.80
N ASP A 40 -14.71 15.05 -3.95
CA ASP A 40 -14.14 16.33 -4.38
C ASP A 40 -12.62 16.37 -4.18
N SER A 41 -12.00 17.47 -4.61
CA SER A 41 -10.55 17.64 -4.47
C SER A 41 -10.09 17.71 -3.01
N LEU A 42 -10.98 18.15 -2.08
CA LEU A 42 -10.72 18.17 -0.65
C LEU A 42 -10.73 16.73 -0.09
N ASP A 43 -11.74 15.94 -0.45
CA ASP A 43 -11.87 14.53 -0.06
C ASP A 43 -10.61 13.75 -0.46
N TYR A 44 -10.16 13.93 -1.70
CA TYR A 44 -8.95 13.30 -2.20
C TYR A 44 -7.69 13.82 -1.49
N GLY A 45 -7.63 15.12 -1.18
CA GLY A 45 -6.54 15.72 -0.41
C GLY A 45 -6.44 15.15 1.01
N ILE A 46 -7.57 15.00 1.70
CA ILE A 46 -7.64 14.37 3.03
C ILE A 46 -7.15 12.92 2.95
N PHE A 47 -7.65 12.16 1.98
CA PHE A 47 -7.23 10.77 1.77
C PHE A 47 -5.72 10.66 1.55
N THR A 48 -5.14 11.45 0.66
CA THR A 48 -3.70 11.37 0.35
C THR A 48 -2.83 11.83 1.51
N SER A 49 -3.24 12.84 2.29
CA SER A 49 -2.52 13.29 3.47
C SER A 49 -2.47 12.25 4.58
N ALA A 50 -3.46 11.37 4.63
CA ALA A 50 -3.61 10.36 5.68
C ALA A 50 -2.43 9.37 5.73
N TYR A 51 -1.73 9.13 4.63
CA TYR A 51 -0.53 8.30 4.59
C TYR A 51 0.51 8.70 5.65
N GLY A 52 0.66 10.00 5.88
CA GLY A 52 1.63 10.54 6.83
C GLY A 52 1.12 10.72 8.26
N TRP A 53 -0.19 10.63 8.52
CA TRP A 53 -0.74 11.02 9.81
C TRP A 53 -0.07 10.34 11.01
N PHE A 54 -0.03 9.02 11.04
CA PHE A 54 0.59 8.28 12.14
C PHE A 54 2.11 8.34 12.12
N ASN A 55 2.72 8.42 10.94
CA ASN A 55 4.17 8.50 10.82
C ASN A 55 4.72 9.84 11.32
N VAL A 56 4.00 10.93 11.08
CA VAL A 56 4.40 12.29 11.49
C VAL A 56 3.92 12.60 12.91
N PHE A 57 2.62 12.50 13.18
CA PHE A 57 2.06 12.95 14.47
C PHE A 57 2.25 11.95 15.60
N ALA A 58 2.22 10.65 15.32
CA ALA A 58 2.43 9.61 16.33
C ALA A 58 3.87 9.05 16.34
N PHE A 59 4.78 9.59 15.53
CA PHE A 59 6.18 9.15 15.44
C PHE A 59 6.34 7.63 15.23
N MET A 60 5.40 7.02 14.51
CA MET A 60 5.32 5.56 14.37
C MET A 60 6.55 4.96 13.71
N LEU A 61 7.26 5.71 12.87
CA LEU A 61 8.51 5.27 12.27
C LEU A 61 9.62 5.11 13.33
N ILE A 62 9.68 6.01 14.32
CA ILE A 62 10.63 5.92 15.44
C ILE A 62 10.29 4.72 16.31
N ILE A 63 9.00 4.56 16.65
CA ILE A 63 8.50 3.41 17.43
C ILE A 63 8.81 2.11 16.70
N GLY A 64 8.56 2.04 15.39
CA GLY A 64 8.89 0.91 14.53
C GLY A 64 10.38 0.58 14.53
N GLY A 65 11.25 1.58 14.52
CA GLY A 65 12.70 1.42 14.67
C GLY A 65 13.10 0.81 16.00
N ILE A 66 12.50 1.28 17.11
CA ILE A 66 12.73 0.72 18.46
C ILE A 66 12.26 -0.74 18.53
N ILE A 67 11.10 -1.05 17.98
CA ILE A 67 10.57 -2.42 17.91
C ILE A 67 11.51 -3.30 17.09
N LEU A 68 11.98 -2.82 15.95
CA LEU A 68 12.91 -3.52 15.08
C LEU A 68 14.22 -3.86 15.78
N ASP A 69 14.73 -2.96 16.61
CA ASP A 69 15.96 -3.18 17.36
C ASP A 69 15.79 -4.17 18.52
N LYS A 70 14.64 -4.13 19.21
CA LYS A 70 14.36 -4.98 20.37
C LYS A 70 13.82 -6.36 19.99
N MET A 71 12.89 -6.44 19.04
CA MET A 71 12.15 -7.68 18.70
C MET A 71 12.68 -8.36 17.43
N GLY A 72 13.52 -7.64 16.68
CA GLY A 72 14.19 -8.19 15.50
C GLY A 72 13.36 -8.15 14.23
N VAL A 73 14.01 -8.58 13.15
CA VAL A 73 13.55 -8.39 11.75
C VAL A 73 12.30 -9.19 11.43
N ARG A 74 12.20 -10.44 11.94
CA ARG A 74 11.05 -11.32 11.63
C ARG A 74 9.76 -10.77 12.24
N PHE A 75 9.79 -10.48 13.53
CA PHE A 75 8.60 -9.96 14.22
C PHE A 75 8.14 -8.63 13.61
N THR A 76 9.07 -7.70 13.42
CA THR A 76 8.75 -6.37 12.88
C THR A 76 8.30 -6.44 11.43
N GLY A 77 8.93 -7.29 10.61
CA GLY A 77 8.54 -7.47 9.21
C GLY A 77 7.16 -8.09 9.07
N MET A 78 6.85 -9.15 9.82
CA MET A 78 5.50 -9.73 9.83
C MET A 78 4.45 -8.71 10.32
N GLY A 79 4.75 -7.96 11.38
CA GLY A 79 3.87 -6.91 11.89
C GLY A 79 3.61 -5.82 10.85
N ALA A 80 4.65 -5.38 10.15
CA ALA A 80 4.53 -4.41 9.07
C ALA A 80 3.66 -4.92 7.91
N CYS A 81 3.88 -6.16 7.48
CA CYS A 81 3.06 -6.79 6.44
C CYS A 81 1.60 -6.92 6.86
N LEU A 82 1.32 -7.31 8.11
CA LEU A 82 -0.05 -7.37 8.63
C LEU A 82 -0.71 -5.98 8.65
N LEU A 83 -0.01 -4.93 9.06
CA LEU A 83 -0.52 -3.56 9.01
C LEU A 83 -0.82 -3.13 7.57
N MET A 84 0.03 -3.49 6.61
CA MET A 84 -0.22 -3.21 5.19
C MET A 84 -1.48 -3.93 4.69
N VAL A 85 -1.67 -5.21 5.03
CA VAL A 85 -2.86 -5.99 4.65
C VAL A 85 -4.12 -5.41 5.29
N LEU A 86 -4.09 -5.10 6.58
CA LEU A 86 -5.22 -4.49 7.29
C LEU A 86 -5.58 -3.11 6.72
N GLY A 87 -4.60 -2.26 6.50
CA GLY A 87 -4.81 -0.93 5.92
C GLY A 87 -5.36 -0.99 4.49
N CYS A 88 -4.83 -1.90 3.66
CA CYS A 88 -5.33 -2.12 2.31
C CYS A 88 -6.75 -2.71 2.32
N GLY A 89 -7.02 -3.67 3.21
CA GLY A 89 -8.34 -4.28 3.38
C GLY A 89 -9.39 -3.25 3.80
N LEU A 90 -9.07 -2.37 4.74
CA LEU A 90 -9.96 -1.29 5.17
C LEU A 90 -10.20 -0.27 4.04
N LYS A 91 -9.16 0.08 3.28
CA LYS A 91 -9.28 0.94 2.10
C LYS A 91 -10.16 0.30 1.02
N TYR A 92 -9.97 -0.98 0.74
CA TYR A 92 -10.82 -1.74 -0.18
C TYR A 92 -12.27 -1.76 0.29
N TYR A 93 -12.52 -2.07 1.56
CA TYR A 93 -13.85 -2.08 2.15
C TYR A 93 -14.55 -0.72 2.02
N ALA A 94 -13.85 0.37 2.34
CA ALA A 94 -14.38 1.72 2.26
C ALA A 94 -14.80 2.10 0.83
N ILE A 95 -14.04 1.68 -0.18
CA ILE A 95 -14.30 2.02 -1.59
C ILE A 95 -15.36 1.09 -2.21
N SER A 96 -15.42 -0.18 -1.78
CA SER A 96 -16.37 -1.16 -2.32
C SER A 96 -17.75 -1.09 -1.69
N THR A 97 -17.90 -0.41 -0.54
CA THR A 97 -19.16 -0.33 0.19
C THR A 97 -19.86 1.02 -0.06
N THR A 98 -21.14 0.97 -0.37
CA THR A 98 -22.00 2.16 -0.44
C THR A 98 -22.45 2.54 0.97
N PHE A 99 -22.15 3.78 1.37
CA PHE A 99 -22.58 4.33 2.64
C PHE A 99 -23.82 5.20 2.42
N ALA A 100 -24.65 5.33 3.47
CA ALA A 100 -25.86 6.18 3.42
C ALA A 100 -25.47 7.63 3.05
N GLU A 101 -26.27 8.25 2.17
CA GLU A 101 -26.08 9.64 1.79
C GLU A 101 -26.11 10.55 3.02
N GLY A 102 -25.11 11.44 3.12
CA GLY A 102 -24.97 12.35 4.26
C GLY A 102 -24.34 11.76 5.51
N SER A 103 -23.92 10.47 5.50
CA SER A 103 -23.16 9.92 6.63
C SER A 103 -21.80 10.60 6.75
N THR A 104 -21.50 11.16 7.92
CA THR A 104 -20.23 11.84 8.20
C THR A 104 -19.54 11.22 9.41
N LEU A 105 -18.23 11.07 9.31
CA LEU A 105 -17.33 10.63 10.37
C LEU A 105 -16.30 11.74 10.61
N LEU A 106 -16.27 12.32 11.80
CA LEU A 106 -15.35 13.42 12.16
C LEU A 106 -15.43 14.63 11.19
N GLY A 107 -16.62 14.95 10.68
CA GLY A 107 -16.83 16.06 9.75
C GLY A 107 -16.44 15.78 8.28
N MET A 108 -16.06 14.55 7.95
CA MET A 108 -15.77 14.06 6.61
C MET A 108 -16.82 13.03 6.17
N LYS A 109 -16.98 12.81 4.87
CA LYS A 109 -17.77 11.67 4.37
C LYS A 109 -17.25 10.37 4.99
N THR A 110 -18.12 9.53 5.50
CA THR A 110 -17.73 8.26 6.17
C THR A 110 -16.83 7.41 5.30
N GLN A 111 -17.12 7.33 4.00
CA GLN A 111 -16.30 6.61 3.03
C GLN A 111 -14.86 7.17 2.96
N VAL A 112 -14.72 8.49 2.87
CA VAL A 112 -13.41 9.16 2.81
C VAL A 112 -12.65 8.95 4.12
N GLY A 113 -13.32 9.08 5.26
CA GLY A 113 -12.72 8.87 6.59
C GLY A 113 -12.21 7.45 6.78
N LEU A 114 -12.97 6.44 6.38
CA LEU A 114 -12.55 5.04 6.47
C LEU A 114 -11.42 4.72 5.49
N ALA A 115 -11.50 5.23 4.26
CA ALA A 115 -10.42 5.06 3.27
C ALA A 115 -9.14 5.74 3.74
N ALA A 116 -9.22 6.94 4.32
CA ALA A 116 -8.10 7.68 4.89
C ALA A 116 -7.48 6.93 6.08
N LEU A 117 -8.30 6.39 6.98
CA LEU A 117 -7.81 5.58 8.10
C LEU A 117 -7.08 4.33 7.59
N GLY A 118 -7.64 3.62 6.63
CA GLY A 118 -6.99 2.47 5.99
C GLY A 118 -5.64 2.85 5.37
N TYR A 119 -5.58 4.00 4.71
CA TYR A 119 -4.36 4.49 4.10
C TYR A 119 -3.31 4.93 5.13
N ALA A 120 -3.73 5.50 6.26
CA ALA A 120 -2.84 5.84 7.37
C ALA A 120 -2.22 4.58 8.01
N ILE A 121 -3.01 3.54 8.27
CA ILE A 121 -2.53 2.25 8.80
C ILE A 121 -1.58 1.59 7.80
N PHE A 122 -1.94 1.59 6.53
CA PHE A 122 -1.11 1.07 5.45
C PHE A 122 0.24 1.81 5.38
N GLY A 123 0.23 3.14 5.49
CA GLY A 123 1.44 3.97 5.48
C GLY A 123 2.42 3.61 6.61
N VAL A 124 1.92 3.37 7.83
CA VAL A 124 2.74 2.87 8.94
C VAL A 124 3.40 1.54 8.58
N GLY A 125 2.63 0.61 8.02
CA GLY A 125 3.13 -0.70 7.59
C GLY A 125 4.25 -0.58 6.55
N VAL A 126 4.05 0.23 5.50
CA VAL A 126 5.05 0.42 4.42
C VAL A 126 6.35 1.02 4.95
N GLU A 127 6.27 2.05 5.79
CA GLU A 127 7.45 2.71 6.34
C GLU A 127 8.24 1.77 7.27
N ILE A 128 7.56 1.03 8.13
CA ILE A 128 8.20 0.03 9.00
C ILE A 128 8.78 -1.12 8.17
N ALA A 129 8.11 -1.56 7.11
CA ALA A 129 8.63 -2.55 6.18
C ALA A 129 9.93 -2.04 5.53
N GLY A 130 9.97 -0.79 5.09
CA GLY A 130 11.15 -0.16 4.47
C GLY A 130 12.40 -0.19 5.35
N ILE A 131 12.27 0.23 6.62
CA ILE A 131 13.41 0.15 7.56
C ILE A 131 13.80 -1.29 7.89
N THR A 132 12.82 -2.20 7.94
CA THR A 132 13.07 -3.64 8.16
C THR A 132 13.82 -4.26 7.01
N VAL A 133 13.41 -3.99 5.76
CA VAL A 133 14.06 -4.45 4.54
C VAL A 133 15.49 -3.93 4.46
N SER A 134 15.72 -2.65 4.75
CA SER A 134 17.05 -2.08 4.79
C SER A 134 17.95 -2.81 5.80
N LYS A 135 17.44 -3.13 6.98
CA LYS A 135 18.17 -3.91 8.00
C LYS A 135 18.47 -5.34 7.55
N ILE A 136 17.54 -5.97 6.82
CA ILE A 136 17.74 -7.30 6.22
C ILE A 136 18.89 -7.25 5.21
N ILE A 137 18.86 -6.29 4.30
CA ILE A 137 19.90 -6.14 3.26
C ILE A 137 21.25 -5.91 3.91
N VAL A 138 21.37 -5.00 4.87
CA VAL A 138 22.61 -4.78 5.61
C VAL A 138 23.13 -6.06 6.26
N LYS A 139 22.26 -6.84 6.90
CA LYS A 139 22.63 -8.10 7.58
C LYS A 139 23.14 -9.17 6.62
N TRP A 140 22.51 -9.31 5.44
CA TRP A 140 22.83 -10.37 4.48
C TRP A 140 23.95 -10.01 3.49
N PHE A 141 24.13 -8.71 3.22
CA PHE A 141 25.07 -8.21 2.21
C PHE A 141 26.25 -7.42 2.81
N LYS A 142 26.40 -7.42 4.14
CA LYS A 142 27.49 -6.71 4.82
C LYS A 142 28.86 -7.13 4.24
N GLY A 143 29.60 -6.12 3.75
CA GLY A 143 30.93 -6.33 3.16
C GLY A 143 30.94 -6.96 1.76
N LYS A 144 29.75 -7.18 1.15
CA LYS A 144 29.65 -7.78 -0.20
C LYS A 144 28.43 -7.23 -0.93
N GLU A 145 28.64 -6.50 -2.01
CA GLU A 145 27.60 -6.09 -2.96
C GLU A 145 26.40 -5.35 -2.31
N MET A 146 26.59 -4.74 -1.12
CA MET A 146 25.50 -4.10 -0.34
C MET A 146 24.86 -2.95 -1.11
N ALA A 147 25.65 -2.10 -1.76
CA ALA A 147 25.15 -0.99 -2.55
C ALA A 147 24.33 -1.47 -3.76
N LEU A 148 24.77 -2.57 -4.41
CA LEU A 148 24.02 -3.18 -5.50
C LEU A 148 22.68 -3.74 -5.01
N ALA A 149 22.66 -4.44 -3.87
CA ALA A 149 21.44 -4.99 -3.29
C ALA A 149 20.43 -3.90 -2.91
N MET A 150 20.88 -2.81 -2.29
CA MET A 150 20.02 -1.64 -1.99
C MET A 150 19.52 -0.97 -3.27
N GLY A 151 20.38 -0.80 -4.28
CA GLY A 151 19.97 -0.22 -5.56
C GLY A 151 18.94 -1.07 -6.28
N MET A 152 19.07 -2.38 -6.27
CA MET A 152 18.10 -3.31 -6.87
C MET A 152 16.76 -3.29 -6.12
N GLU A 153 16.78 -3.26 -4.79
CA GLU A 153 15.56 -3.14 -3.99
C GLU A 153 14.82 -1.83 -4.30
N MET A 154 15.52 -0.70 -4.29
CA MET A 154 14.93 0.59 -4.63
C MET A 154 14.39 0.65 -6.06
N ALA A 155 15.11 0.08 -7.03
CA ALA A 155 14.65 -0.01 -8.41
C ALA A 155 13.37 -0.84 -8.51
N THR A 156 13.29 -1.97 -7.82
CA THR A 156 12.09 -2.83 -7.77
C THR A 156 10.92 -2.11 -7.12
N ALA A 157 11.15 -1.36 -6.04
CA ALA A 157 10.12 -0.53 -5.41
C ALA A 157 9.57 0.53 -6.39
N ARG A 158 10.44 1.21 -7.14
CA ARG A 158 10.01 2.19 -8.16
C ARG A 158 9.28 1.56 -9.34
N LEU A 159 9.60 0.31 -9.70
CA LEU A 159 8.79 -0.47 -10.64
C LEU A 159 7.36 -0.66 -10.13
N GLY A 160 7.15 -0.85 -8.83
CA GLY A 160 5.82 -0.89 -8.22
C GLY A 160 5.02 0.40 -8.48
N THR A 161 5.62 1.57 -8.26
CA THR A 161 5.01 2.87 -8.58
C THR A 161 4.68 2.98 -10.08
N MET A 162 5.64 2.66 -10.96
CA MET A 162 5.43 2.71 -12.41
C MET A 162 4.27 1.80 -12.85
N LEU A 163 4.24 0.57 -12.34
CA LEU A 163 3.15 -0.37 -12.62
C LEU A 163 1.81 0.15 -12.12
N ALA A 164 1.76 0.75 -10.91
CA ALA A 164 0.54 1.36 -10.39
C ALA A 164 -0.02 2.42 -11.33
N LEU A 165 0.82 3.31 -11.84
CA LEU A 165 0.39 4.36 -12.75
C LEU A 165 -0.04 3.83 -14.13
N ALA A 166 0.62 2.76 -14.63
CA ALA A 166 0.38 2.23 -15.96
C ALA A 166 -0.80 1.25 -16.03
N VAL A 167 -1.01 0.41 -15.01
CA VAL A 167 -1.88 -0.78 -15.09
C VAL A 167 -3.20 -0.59 -14.34
N THR A 168 -3.27 0.35 -13.40
CA THR A 168 -4.45 0.50 -12.53
C THR A 168 -5.71 0.88 -13.31
N VAL A 169 -5.65 1.86 -14.19
CA VAL A 169 -6.79 2.27 -15.01
C VAL A 169 -7.22 1.16 -15.97
N PRO A 170 -6.34 0.51 -16.74
CA PRO A 170 -6.68 -0.67 -17.53
C PRO A 170 -7.36 -1.78 -16.74
N ILE A 171 -6.90 -2.09 -15.52
CA ILE A 171 -7.52 -3.12 -14.67
C ILE A 171 -8.93 -2.69 -14.24
N ALA A 172 -9.10 -1.45 -13.77
CA ALA A 172 -10.40 -0.94 -13.35
C ALA A 172 -11.43 -0.95 -14.51
N THR A 173 -10.98 -0.62 -15.72
CA THR A 173 -11.85 -0.64 -16.91
C THR A 173 -12.13 -2.06 -17.41
N PHE A 174 -11.15 -2.96 -17.36
CA PHE A 174 -11.32 -4.35 -17.79
C PHE A 174 -12.37 -5.10 -16.95
N PHE A 175 -12.40 -4.84 -15.66
CA PHE A 175 -13.39 -5.42 -14.72
C PHE A 175 -14.63 -4.53 -14.53
N GLY A 176 -14.79 -3.47 -15.32
CA GLY A 176 -15.96 -2.61 -15.29
C GLY A 176 -17.23 -3.33 -15.80
N ILE A 177 -18.38 -2.82 -15.42
CA ILE A 177 -19.70 -3.35 -15.78
C ILE A 177 -20.49 -2.25 -16.49
N THR A 178 -21.22 -2.63 -17.51
CA THR A 178 -22.20 -1.74 -18.15
C THR A 178 -23.56 -2.02 -17.52
N ASP A 179 -24.23 -0.98 -17.06
CA ASP A 179 -25.58 -1.10 -16.46
C ASP A 179 -26.67 -1.31 -17.52
N ASP A 180 -27.91 -1.49 -17.08
CA ASP A 180 -29.07 -1.70 -17.94
C ASP A 180 -29.41 -0.48 -18.82
N GLU A 181 -28.89 0.71 -18.47
CA GLU A 181 -29.04 1.97 -19.21
C GLU A 181 -27.93 2.18 -20.24
N GLY A 182 -26.98 1.25 -20.33
CA GLY A 182 -25.84 1.31 -21.24
C GLY A 182 -24.68 2.19 -20.77
N VAL A 183 -24.69 2.61 -19.50
CA VAL A 183 -23.61 3.41 -18.90
C VAL A 183 -22.52 2.49 -18.36
N PHE A 184 -21.28 2.76 -18.73
CA PHE A 184 -20.13 1.98 -18.28
C PHE A 184 -19.61 2.48 -16.91
N HIS A 185 -19.53 1.58 -15.94
CA HIS A 185 -18.99 1.81 -14.60
C HIS A 185 -17.68 1.04 -14.41
N PRO A 186 -16.53 1.73 -14.23
CA PRO A 186 -15.27 1.07 -13.96
C PRO A 186 -15.27 0.44 -12.55
N ASN A 187 -14.62 -0.72 -12.42
CA ASN A 187 -14.50 -1.39 -11.13
C ASN A 187 -13.27 -0.83 -10.36
N ILE A 188 -13.47 0.26 -9.63
CA ILE A 188 -12.41 0.92 -8.85
C ILE A 188 -11.79 0.00 -7.78
N PRO A 189 -12.55 -0.86 -7.06
CA PRO A 189 -11.98 -1.83 -6.12
C PRO A 189 -11.08 -2.90 -6.74
N ALA A 190 -11.22 -3.21 -8.03
CA ALA A 190 -10.49 -4.34 -8.65
C ALA A 190 -8.95 -4.24 -8.55
N PRO A 191 -8.29 -3.11 -8.84
CA PRO A 191 -6.86 -2.99 -8.65
C PRO A 191 -6.41 -3.15 -7.20
N LEU A 192 -7.22 -2.67 -6.25
CA LEU A 192 -6.96 -2.81 -4.82
C LEU A 192 -7.05 -4.28 -4.38
N LEU A 193 -8.03 -5.01 -4.88
CA LEU A 193 -8.21 -6.43 -4.59
C LEU A 193 -7.04 -7.25 -5.14
N LEU A 194 -6.61 -6.99 -6.37
CA LEU A 194 -5.44 -7.64 -6.97
C LEU A 194 -4.22 -7.48 -6.08
N CYS A 195 -3.94 -6.25 -5.65
CA CYS A 195 -2.78 -5.98 -4.81
C CYS A 195 -2.92 -6.52 -3.40
N LEU A 196 -4.11 -6.52 -2.83
CA LEU A 196 -4.38 -7.14 -1.54
C LEU A 196 -4.03 -8.63 -1.57
N THR A 197 -4.43 -9.34 -2.63
CA THR A 197 -4.09 -10.76 -2.80
C THR A 197 -2.59 -10.98 -2.96
N MET A 198 -1.91 -10.17 -3.76
CA MET A 198 -0.45 -10.24 -3.91
C MET A 198 0.28 -9.95 -2.59
N LEU A 199 -0.20 -8.98 -1.82
CA LEU A 199 0.36 -8.61 -0.54
C LEU A 199 0.17 -9.72 0.51
N CYS A 200 -0.99 -10.40 0.51
CA CYS A 200 -1.23 -11.57 1.36
C CYS A 200 -0.26 -12.70 1.04
N ILE A 201 -0.01 -12.97 -0.26
CA ILE A 201 0.99 -13.96 -0.70
C ILE A 201 2.39 -13.55 -0.21
N GLY A 202 2.79 -12.29 -0.38
CA GLY A 202 4.04 -11.75 0.11
C GLY A 202 4.21 -11.88 1.63
N THR A 203 3.12 -11.66 2.39
CA THR A 203 3.11 -11.79 3.86
C THR A 203 3.34 -13.22 4.31
N VAL A 204 2.74 -14.19 3.61
CA VAL A 204 2.93 -15.62 3.92
C VAL A 204 4.35 -16.09 3.58
N ALA A 205 4.95 -15.50 2.55
CA ALA A 205 6.30 -15.84 2.11
C ALA A 205 7.41 -15.17 2.97
N PHE A 206 7.08 -14.10 3.70
CA PHE A 206 8.02 -13.35 4.55
C PHE A 206 8.27 -14.07 5.87
#